data_e738aa758f5d494dbf1746d30d98f206
#
_entry.id   e738aa758f5d494dbf1746d30d98f206
#
_cell.length_a   1.000
_cell.length_b   1.000
_cell.length_c   1.000
_cell.angle_alpha   90.00
_cell.angle_beta   90.00
_cell.angle_gamma   90.00
#
_symmetry.space_group_name_H-M   'P 1'
#
loop_
_entity.id
_entity.type
_entity.pdbx_description
1 polymer ?
#
loop_
_entity_poly.entity_id
_entity_poly.type
_entity_poly.pdbx_seq_one_letter_code
_entity_poly.pdbx_strand_id
1 'polypeptide(L)'
;MIDAEMIAQINALGRESRAHNQALAEQRETALLAAAQTLPDDVAAQAPLLYPAWDWQSCKRDMIVNYNGQLYRVLNTPTDNRPPDAEGMLAVYRPIVPAYAGTMADPIPWVYGIDCKAGLYYSYADQLWLCKSDMAPCTWIPGTAPTMWEAVT
;
A
#
# COMPACT_ATOMS: atom_id res chain seq x y z
N MET A 1 14.86 -33.05 -45.36
CA MET A 1 14.19 -31.76 -45.67
C MET A 1 13.02 -31.61 -44.72
N ILE A 2 12.88 -30.49 -44.05
CA ILE A 2 11.73 -30.21 -43.20
C ILE A 2 10.60 -29.76 -44.12
N ASP A 3 9.47 -30.50 -44.11
CA ASP A 3 8.33 -30.18 -44.96
C ASP A 3 7.41 -29.13 -44.29
N ALA A 4 6.45 -28.59 -45.04
CA ALA A 4 5.54 -27.55 -44.56
C ALA A 4 4.65 -28.04 -43.40
N GLU A 5 4.33 -29.33 -43.36
CA GLU A 5 3.51 -29.94 -42.32
C GLU A 5 4.26 -29.98 -40.99
N MET A 6 5.54 -30.36 -41.01
CA MET A 6 6.41 -30.40 -39.84
C MET A 6 6.64 -28.97 -39.29
N ILE A 7 6.81 -27.97 -40.15
CA ILE A 7 6.90 -26.54 -39.74
C ILE A 7 5.61 -26.10 -39.08
N ALA A 8 4.46 -26.48 -39.60
CA ALA A 8 3.16 -26.13 -39.03
C ALA A 8 2.96 -26.77 -37.64
N GLN A 9 3.39 -28.03 -37.45
CA GLN A 9 3.34 -28.71 -36.15
C GLN A 9 4.27 -28.06 -35.13
N ILE A 10 5.50 -27.75 -35.50
CA ILE A 10 6.45 -27.05 -34.61
C ILE A 10 5.87 -25.69 -34.18
N ASN A 11 5.29 -24.92 -35.11
CA ASN A 11 4.67 -23.63 -34.81
C ASN A 11 3.43 -23.80 -33.92
N ALA A 12 2.64 -24.83 -34.09
CA ALA A 12 1.48 -25.14 -33.23
C ALA A 12 1.93 -25.43 -31.79
N LEU A 13 2.90 -26.34 -31.63
CA LEU A 13 3.50 -26.65 -30.31
C LEU A 13 4.12 -25.42 -29.64
N GLY A 14 4.79 -24.57 -30.42
CA GLY A 14 5.34 -23.30 -29.91
C GLY A 14 4.26 -22.32 -29.41
N ARG A 15 3.10 -22.25 -30.07
CA ARG A 15 1.96 -21.45 -29.62
C ARG A 15 1.33 -22.00 -28.34
N GLU A 16 1.13 -23.32 -28.29
CA GLU A 16 0.58 -24.01 -27.10
C GLU A 16 1.49 -23.83 -25.88
N SER A 17 2.80 -23.98 -26.06
CA SER A 17 3.79 -23.78 -25.01
C SER A 17 3.78 -22.34 -24.48
N ARG A 18 3.69 -21.35 -25.37
CA ARG A 18 3.59 -19.93 -24.96
C ARG A 18 2.29 -19.66 -24.20
N ALA A 19 1.16 -20.16 -24.68
CA ALA A 19 -0.13 -20.02 -24.02
C ALA A 19 -0.14 -20.69 -22.63
N HIS A 20 0.45 -21.88 -22.51
CA HIS A 20 0.60 -22.56 -21.22
C HIS A 20 1.47 -21.77 -20.24
N ASN A 21 2.63 -21.28 -20.70
CA ASN A 21 3.54 -20.49 -19.86
C ASN A 21 2.90 -19.18 -19.43
N GLN A 22 2.13 -18.52 -20.28
CA GLN A 22 1.37 -17.32 -19.95
C GLN A 22 0.31 -17.62 -18.88
N ALA A 23 -0.47 -18.68 -19.04
CA ALA A 23 -1.46 -19.09 -18.04
C ALA A 23 -0.84 -19.41 -16.68
N LEU A 24 0.32 -20.08 -16.66
CA LEU A 24 1.07 -20.32 -15.42
C LEU A 24 1.57 -19.02 -14.78
N ALA A 25 2.05 -18.06 -15.57
CA ALA A 25 2.50 -16.77 -15.05
C ALA A 25 1.33 -15.99 -14.41
N GLU A 26 0.18 -15.95 -15.07
CA GLU A 26 -1.05 -15.34 -14.56
C GLU A 26 -1.54 -15.98 -13.25
N GLN A 27 -1.51 -17.33 -13.19
CA GLN A 27 -1.87 -18.05 -11.96
C GLN A 27 -0.92 -17.75 -10.80
N ARG A 28 0.39 -17.69 -11.06
CA ARG A 28 1.40 -17.34 -10.05
C ARG A 28 1.22 -15.90 -9.56
N GLU A 29 0.98 -14.97 -10.46
CA GLU A 29 0.72 -13.57 -10.11
C GLU A 29 -0.53 -13.45 -9.23
N THR A 30 -1.63 -14.10 -9.63
CA THR A 30 -2.87 -14.11 -8.85
C THR A 30 -2.66 -14.70 -7.45
N ALA A 31 -1.94 -15.81 -7.35
CA ALA A 31 -1.64 -16.45 -6.07
C ALA A 31 -0.75 -15.56 -5.18
N LEU A 32 0.25 -14.89 -5.78
CA LEU A 32 1.14 -13.97 -5.07
C LEU A 32 0.37 -12.77 -4.52
N LEU A 33 -0.49 -12.16 -5.33
CA LEU A 33 -1.33 -11.03 -4.91
C LEU A 33 -2.29 -11.44 -3.80
N ALA A 34 -2.92 -12.61 -3.89
CA ALA A 34 -3.79 -13.12 -2.85
C ALA A 34 -3.04 -13.36 -1.54
N ALA A 35 -1.84 -13.94 -1.60
CA ALA A 35 -0.99 -14.13 -0.42
C ALA A 35 -0.53 -12.79 0.17
N ALA A 36 -0.14 -11.83 -0.66
CA ALA A 36 0.28 -10.50 -0.22
C ALA A 36 -0.82 -9.76 0.55
N GLN A 37 -2.10 -9.95 0.16
CA GLN A 37 -3.24 -9.33 0.86
C GLN A 37 -3.42 -9.81 2.31
N THR A 38 -2.83 -10.95 2.68
CA THR A 38 -2.90 -11.53 4.04
C THR A 38 -1.74 -11.11 4.94
N LEU A 39 -0.75 -10.38 4.42
CA LEU A 39 0.41 -9.94 5.19
C LEU A 39 0.01 -8.88 6.23
N PRO A 40 0.69 -8.84 7.39
CA PRO A 40 0.58 -7.73 8.33
C PRO A 40 0.94 -6.39 7.66
N ASP A 41 0.32 -5.31 8.12
CA ASP A 41 0.46 -3.98 7.52
C ASP A 41 1.91 -3.48 7.45
N ASP A 42 2.70 -3.71 8.49
CA ASP A 42 4.10 -3.32 8.56
C ASP A 42 4.99 -4.10 7.58
N VAL A 43 4.66 -5.36 7.31
CA VAL A 43 5.34 -6.19 6.29
C VAL A 43 4.89 -5.77 4.89
N ALA A 44 3.59 -5.57 4.69
CA ALA A 44 3.03 -5.11 3.42
C ALA A 44 3.66 -3.78 2.97
N ALA A 45 3.87 -2.86 3.89
CA ALA A 45 4.44 -1.54 3.63
C ALA A 45 5.89 -1.57 3.10
N GLN A 46 6.61 -2.67 3.27
CA GLN A 46 7.97 -2.84 2.74
C GLN A 46 8.02 -3.15 1.23
N ALA A 47 6.89 -3.57 0.64
CA ALA A 47 6.81 -3.95 -0.76
C ALA A 47 5.56 -3.37 -1.45
N PRO A 48 5.41 -2.04 -1.52
CA PRO A 48 4.18 -1.40 -2.01
C PRO A 48 3.85 -1.75 -3.47
N LEU A 49 4.85 -2.10 -4.27
CA LEU A 49 4.65 -2.47 -5.67
C LEU A 49 3.98 -3.85 -5.87
N LEU A 50 3.89 -4.67 -4.83
CA LEU A 50 3.15 -5.94 -4.88
C LEU A 50 1.63 -5.75 -4.83
N TYR A 51 1.16 -4.55 -4.48
CA TYR A 51 -0.26 -4.29 -4.28
C TYR A 51 -0.89 -3.58 -5.47
N PRO A 52 -2.15 -3.90 -5.81
CA PRO A 52 -2.82 -3.30 -6.96
C PRO A 52 -2.95 -1.79 -6.79
N ALA A 53 -2.87 -1.07 -7.91
CA ALA A 53 -3.18 0.35 -7.93
C ALA A 53 -4.62 0.58 -7.46
N TRP A 54 -4.82 1.65 -6.70
CA TRP A 54 -6.14 2.00 -6.21
C TRP A 54 -7.11 2.24 -7.38
N ASP A 55 -8.24 1.54 -7.33
CA ASP A 55 -9.42 1.75 -8.15
C ASP A 55 -10.64 1.52 -7.25
N TRP A 56 -11.42 2.56 -7.01
CA TRP A 56 -12.53 2.52 -6.06
C TRP A 56 -13.57 1.43 -6.39
N GLN A 57 -13.78 1.12 -7.68
CA GLN A 57 -14.75 0.11 -8.12
C GLN A 57 -14.30 -1.32 -7.80
N SER A 58 -12.99 -1.53 -7.77
CA SER A 58 -12.37 -2.83 -7.46
C SER A 58 -12.08 -3.03 -5.98
N CYS A 59 -12.16 -1.96 -5.17
CA CYS A 59 -11.89 -2.02 -3.74
C CYS A 59 -12.95 -2.81 -2.98
N LYS A 60 -12.49 -3.74 -2.15
CA LYS A 60 -13.32 -4.50 -1.20
C LYS A 60 -12.73 -4.37 0.19
N ARG A 61 -13.59 -4.55 1.20
CA ARG A 61 -13.15 -4.56 2.60
C ARG A 61 -11.97 -5.51 2.80
N ASP A 62 -11.04 -5.10 3.65
CA ASP A 62 -9.81 -5.78 4.02
C ASP A 62 -8.72 -5.87 2.94
N MET A 63 -8.97 -5.38 1.72
CA MET A 63 -7.93 -5.26 0.70
C MET A 63 -6.89 -4.21 1.08
N ILE A 64 -5.65 -4.45 0.61
CA ILE A 64 -4.58 -3.45 0.58
C ILE A 64 -4.45 -2.96 -0.86
N VAL A 65 -4.41 -1.65 -1.04
CA VAL A 65 -4.28 -0.98 -2.33
C VAL A 65 -3.17 0.06 -2.28
N ASN A 66 -2.58 0.34 -3.43
CA ASN A 66 -1.53 1.34 -3.60
C ASN A 66 -2.11 2.59 -4.26
N TYR A 67 -2.03 3.72 -3.59
CA TYR A 67 -2.37 5.03 -4.14
C TYR A 67 -1.15 5.94 -4.09
N ASN A 68 -0.60 6.28 -5.26
CA ASN A 68 0.59 7.13 -5.39
C ASN A 68 1.80 6.69 -4.54
N GLY A 69 2.03 5.38 -4.41
CA GLY A 69 3.13 4.82 -3.62
C GLY A 69 2.84 4.63 -2.14
N GLN A 70 1.71 5.15 -1.64
CA GLN A 70 1.25 4.94 -0.27
C GLN A 70 0.25 3.79 -0.25
N LEU A 71 0.45 2.83 0.65
CA LEU A 71 -0.50 1.75 0.86
C LEU A 71 -1.63 2.16 1.80
N TYR A 72 -2.81 1.66 1.50
CA TYR A 72 -4.00 1.82 2.30
C TYR A 72 -4.73 0.49 2.48
N ARG A 73 -5.17 0.21 3.69
CA ARG A 73 -6.13 -0.85 3.96
C ARG A 73 -7.54 -0.31 3.79
N VAL A 74 -8.36 -1.04 3.04
CA VAL A 74 -9.78 -0.72 2.85
C VAL A 74 -10.56 -1.23 4.07
N LEU A 75 -11.08 -0.32 4.88
CA LEU A 75 -11.87 -0.65 6.07
C LEU A 75 -13.35 -0.93 5.71
N ASN A 76 -13.85 -0.18 4.74
CA ASN A 76 -15.19 -0.35 4.21
C ASN A 76 -15.16 -0.21 2.70
N THR A 77 -16.00 -0.98 2.00
CA THR A 77 -16.13 -0.86 0.54
C THR A 77 -16.54 0.57 0.18
N PRO A 78 -15.75 1.27 -0.67
CA PRO A 78 -16.07 2.63 -1.05
C PRO A 78 -17.36 2.71 -1.88
N THR A 79 -18.07 3.80 -1.75
CA THR A 79 -19.32 4.08 -2.47
C THR A 79 -19.15 5.18 -3.53
N ASP A 80 -18.00 5.81 -3.58
CA ASP A 80 -17.67 6.88 -4.51
C ASP A 80 -16.18 6.88 -4.87
N ASN A 81 -15.78 7.75 -5.79
CA ASN A 81 -14.42 7.82 -6.34
C ASN A 81 -13.47 8.75 -5.57
N ARG A 82 -13.78 9.12 -4.34
CA ARG A 82 -12.86 9.94 -3.53
C ARG A 82 -11.62 9.13 -3.18
N PRO A 83 -10.42 9.68 -3.41
CA PRO A 83 -9.18 8.97 -3.16
C PRO A 83 -8.93 8.72 -1.66
N PRO A 84 -8.05 7.76 -1.32
CA PRO A 84 -7.78 7.39 0.07
C PRO A 84 -7.28 8.52 0.97
N ASP A 85 -6.57 9.50 0.39
CA ASP A 85 -6.01 10.65 1.10
C ASP A 85 -6.98 11.85 1.18
N ALA A 86 -8.18 11.74 0.63
CA ALA A 86 -9.18 12.80 0.70
C ALA A 86 -9.75 12.95 2.12
N GLU A 87 -10.08 14.19 2.45
CA GLU A 87 -10.74 14.51 3.72
C GLU A 87 -12.05 13.69 3.88
N GLY A 88 -12.25 13.14 5.07
CA GLY A 88 -13.43 12.33 5.38
C GLY A 88 -13.35 10.87 4.94
N MET A 89 -12.26 10.43 4.31
CA MET A 89 -12.12 9.04 3.83
C MET A 89 -11.48 8.09 4.85
N LEU A 90 -11.12 8.54 6.05
CA LEU A 90 -10.48 7.69 7.09
C LEU A 90 -11.38 6.58 7.64
N ALA A 91 -12.70 6.67 7.47
CA ALA A 91 -13.62 5.58 7.77
C ALA A 91 -13.62 4.49 6.69
N VAL A 92 -13.11 4.79 5.50
CA VAL A 92 -13.06 3.89 4.34
C VAL A 92 -11.66 3.34 4.14
N TYR A 93 -10.64 4.17 4.27
CA TYR A 93 -9.24 3.81 4.04
C TYR A 93 -8.36 4.19 5.23
N ARG A 94 -7.43 3.29 5.57
CA ARG A 94 -6.43 3.54 6.60
C ARG A 94 -5.04 3.46 5.99
N PRO A 95 -4.19 4.48 6.13
CA PRO A 95 -2.83 4.42 5.62
C PRO A 95 -2.01 3.38 6.36
N ILE A 96 -1.14 2.70 5.62
CA ILE A 96 -0.21 1.70 6.14
C ILE A 96 1.19 2.26 6.01
N VAL A 97 1.95 2.24 7.08
CA VAL A 97 3.36 2.65 7.11
C VAL A 97 4.24 1.49 7.59
N PRO A 98 5.49 1.38 7.12
CA PRO A 98 6.43 0.40 7.66
C PRO A 98 6.63 0.57 9.17
N ALA A 99 7.09 -0.48 9.84
CA ALA A 99 7.47 -0.40 11.24
C ALA A 99 8.74 0.46 11.40
N TYR A 100 8.62 1.54 12.16
CA TYR A 100 9.71 2.40 12.59
C TYR A 100 9.76 2.44 14.11
N ALA A 101 10.93 2.66 14.69
CA ALA A 101 11.08 2.69 16.14
C ALA A 101 10.40 3.91 16.79
N GLY A 102 10.15 4.97 16.05
CA GLY A 102 9.59 6.22 16.58
C GLY A 102 10.57 6.97 17.48
N THR A 103 11.87 6.80 17.23
CA THR A 103 12.96 7.52 17.91
C THR A 103 13.44 8.69 17.07
N MET A 104 14.28 9.55 17.63
CA MET A 104 14.91 10.64 16.86
C MET A 104 15.77 10.13 15.70
N ALA A 105 16.41 8.96 15.88
CA ALA A 105 17.26 8.35 14.85
C ALA A 105 16.45 7.54 13.81
N ASP A 106 15.24 7.10 14.17
CA ASP A 106 14.36 6.29 13.32
C ASP A 106 12.90 6.77 13.48
N PRO A 107 12.58 8.00 13.02
CA PRO A 107 11.27 8.59 13.16
C PRO A 107 10.25 7.94 12.23
N ILE A 108 9.01 7.89 12.66
CA ILE A 108 7.89 7.40 11.85
C ILE A 108 7.55 8.45 10.78
N PRO A 109 7.54 8.16 9.48
CA PRO A 109 7.01 9.08 8.47
C PRO A 109 5.54 9.38 8.75
N TRP A 110 5.23 10.65 8.98
CA TRP A 110 3.84 11.04 9.22
C TRP A 110 3.05 11.04 7.91
N VAL A 111 1.90 10.39 7.93
CA VAL A 111 0.90 10.39 6.86
C VAL A 111 -0.45 10.72 7.47
N TYR A 112 -1.26 11.49 6.77
CA TYR A 112 -2.61 11.84 7.24
C TYR A 112 -3.43 10.58 7.56
N GLY A 113 -3.90 10.49 8.79
CA GLY A 113 -4.76 9.40 9.24
C GLY A 113 -4.05 8.19 9.86
N ILE A 114 -2.74 8.21 10.04
CA ILE A 114 -2.06 7.20 10.86
C ILE A 114 -2.39 7.38 12.34
N ASP A 115 -2.18 6.32 13.13
CA ASP A 115 -2.24 6.44 14.58
C ASP A 115 -0.91 7.01 15.11
N CYS A 116 -0.99 8.07 15.90
CA CYS A 116 0.15 8.68 16.52
C CYS A 116 0.11 8.47 18.05
N LYS A 117 1.28 8.19 18.63
CA LYS A 117 1.42 8.01 20.09
C LYS A 117 2.30 9.09 20.69
N ALA A 118 1.90 9.56 21.85
CA ALA A 118 2.68 10.49 22.66
C ALA A 118 4.06 9.93 23.00
N GLY A 119 5.08 10.76 22.92
CA GLY A 119 6.47 10.37 23.20
C GLY A 119 7.22 9.78 22.02
N LEU A 120 6.56 9.48 20.87
CA LEU A 120 7.21 9.05 19.67
C LEU A 120 7.53 10.21 18.73
N TYR A 121 8.57 9.99 17.93
CA TYR A 121 9.04 10.97 16.96
C TYR A 121 8.54 10.65 15.56
N TYR A 122 8.15 11.69 14.84
CA TYR A 122 7.61 11.62 13.48
C TYR A 122 8.39 12.55 12.56
N SER A 123 8.57 12.15 11.30
CA SER A 123 9.15 13.01 10.26
C SER A 123 8.04 13.55 9.35
N TYR A 124 8.06 14.84 9.11
CA TYR A 124 7.15 15.51 8.17
C TYR A 124 7.77 16.78 7.63
N ALA A 125 7.73 16.98 6.30
CA ALA A 125 8.28 18.14 5.60
C ALA A 125 9.75 18.43 5.96
N ASP A 126 10.60 17.39 5.97
CA ASP A 126 12.02 17.45 6.32
C ASP A 126 12.31 17.94 7.74
N GLN A 127 11.32 17.90 8.61
CA GLN A 127 11.40 18.31 10.01
C GLN A 127 11.04 17.13 10.92
N LEU A 128 11.73 17.07 12.08
CA LEU A 128 11.46 16.11 13.13
C LEU A 128 10.46 16.68 14.15
N TRP A 129 9.47 15.88 14.52
CA TRP A 129 8.37 16.26 15.42
C TRP A 129 8.20 15.26 16.54
N LEU A 130 8.08 15.75 17.77
CA LEU A 130 7.67 14.94 18.92
C LEU A 130 6.14 15.00 19.05
N CYS A 131 5.51 13.84 19.07
CA CYS A 131 4.08 13.72 19.35
C CYS A 131 3.81 13.90 20.84
N LYS A 132 2.91 14.81 21.20
CA LYS A 132 2.60 15.17 22.60
C LYS A 132 1.36 14.47 23.13
N SER A 133 0.50 13.96 22.26
CA SER A 133 -0.75 13.31 22.65
C SER A 133 -1.08 12.15 21.72
N ASP A 134 -1.71 11.11 22.27
CA ASP A 134 -2.22 10.01 21.48
C ASP A 134 -3.34 10.47 20.53
N MET A 135 -3.25 10.09 19.27
CA MET A 135 -4.21 10.43 18.23
C MET A 135 -4.46 9.21 17.34
N ALA A 136 -5.68 8.73 17.28
CA ALA A 136 -6.07 7.54 16.48
C ALA A 136 -7.46 7.73 15.85
N PRO A 137 -7.55 8.11 14.57
CA PRO A 137 -6.48 8.50 13.64
C PRO A 137 -5.95 9.92 13.89
N CYS A 138 -4.71 10.18 13.47
CA CYS A 138 -4.12 11.52 13.55
C CYS A 138 -4.49 12.35 12.30
N THR A 139 -5.25 13.41 12.51
CA THR A 139 -5.65 14.37 11.48
C THR A 139 -4.93 15.73 11.64
N TRP A 140 -4.17 15.90 12.72
CA TRP A 140 -3.42 17.12 13.01
C TRP A 140 -2.05 17.08 12.35
N ILE A 141 -1.89 17.87 11.30
CA ILE A 141 -0.63 17.98 10.57
C ILE A 141 0.46 18.51 11.50
N PRO A 142 1.66 17.87 11.56
CA PRO A 142 2.77 18.39 12.33
C PRO A 142 3.08 19.84 11.95
N GLY A 143 3.24 20.70 12.98
CA GLY A 143 3.47 22.14 12.81
C GLY A 143 2.21 23.00 12.80
N THR A 144 1.02 22.45 12.69
CA THR A 144 -0.24 23.22 12.69
C THR A 144 -0.91 23.26 14.07
N ALA A 145 -0.55 22.35 14.98
CA ALA A 145 -1.15 22.26 16.31
C ALA A 145 -0.06 22.13 17.40
N PRO A 146 0.37 23.24 18.02
CA PRO A 146 1.43 23.23 19.05
C PRO A 146 1.11 22.41 20.30
N THR A 147 -0.17 22.16 20.55
CA THR A 147 -0.62 21.30 21.66
C THR A 147 -0.42 19.80 21.36
N MET A 148 -0.36 19.42 20.10
CA MET A 148 -0.21 18.04 19.65
C MET A 148 1.22 17.71 19.21
N TRP A 149 1.95 18.72 18.72
CA TRP A 149 3.26 18.56 18.13
C TRP A 149 4.28 19.55 18.69
N GLU A 150 5.50 19.09 18.88
CA GLU A 150 6.66 19.90 19.25
C GLU A 150 7.75 19.70 18.20
N ALA A 151 8.24 20.81 17.64
CA ALA A 151 9.37 20.78 16.71
C ALA A 151 10.64 20.43 17.46
N VAL A 152 11.39 19.46 16.92
CA VAL A 152 12.70 19.07 17.45
C VAL A 152 13.77 19.77 16.62
N THR A 153 14.57 20.58 17.28
CA THR A 153 15.70 21.33 16.67
C THR A 153 17.01 20.57 16.79
#